data_9c0b29d62813ff40ce7e0471438762e2
#
_entry.id   9c0b29d62813ff40ce7e0471438762e2
#
_cell.length_a   1.000
_cell.length_b   1.000
_cell.length_c   1.000
_cell.angle_alpha   90.00
_cell.angle_beta   90.00
_cell.angle_gamma   90.00
#
_symmetry.space_group_name_H-M   'P 1'
#
loop_
_entity.id
_entity.type
_entity.pdbx_description
1 polymer ?
#
loop_
_entity_poly.entity_id
_entity_poly.type
_entity_poly.pdbx_seq_one_letter_code
_entity_poly.pdbx_strand_id
1 'polypeptide(L)'
;DNYNGSVYIVWGLQDWNVDPYHAFPTYQMLRNKGLNVKGIMGQWGHNYPDQPDIHENMSSGYGAEAFPKVTRMDWSIELYNWFNYYLKGIGPEPQSQVQIQRNDGEWHVEETWPSVDVKWDLHDVSTWGNLGTVSSSSSITLSSQPLESEMHISGLPTFHAQVRANSCNGGQLFVTMSDGNSGLRLGHATMDL
;
A
#
# COMPACT_ATOMS: atom_id res chain seq x y z
N ASP A 1 -22.73 7.52 -14.21
CA ASP A 1 -22.25 7.77 -12.95
C ASP A 1 -22.03 9.24 -12.66
N ASN A 2 -23.07 9.83 -12.04
CA ASN A 2 -23.17 11.28 -11.82
C ASN A 2 -22.86 11.66 -10.35
N TYR A 3 -22.02 10.87 -9.64
CA TYR A 3 -21.60 11.23 -8.29
C TYR A 3 -20.65 12.43 -8.35
N ASN A 4 -20.99 13.49 -7.62
CA ASN A 4 -20.24 14.74 -7.53
C ASN A 4 -19.95 15.16 -6.08
N GLY A 5 -20.05 14.23 -5.14
CA GLY A 5 -19.79 14.47 -3.73
C GLY A 5 -18.30 14.40 -3.38
N SER A 6 -18.01 14.52 -2.10
CA SER A 6 -16.68 14.33 -1.51
C SER A 6 -16.55 12.94 -0.90
N VAL A 7 -15.33 12.40 -0.86
CA VAL A 7 -15.06 11.04 -0.37
C VAL A 7 -13.95 11.06 0.67
N TYR A 8 -14.22 10.41 1.81
CA TYR A 8 -13.24 10.17 2.86
C TYR A 8 -12.94 8.68 2.93
N ILE A 9 -11.69 8.29 2.70
CA ILE A 9 -11.24 6.90 2.66
C ILE A 9 -10.41 6.62 3.91
N VAL A 10 -10.76 5.55 4.62
CA VAL A 10 -9.95 4.99 5.70
C VAL A 10 -9.58 3.57 5.32
N TRP A 11 -8.28 3.26 5.28
CA TRP A 11 -7.81 1.95 4.86
C TRP A 11 -6.63 1.45 5.67
N GLY A 12 -6.65 0.15 6.01
CA GLY A 12 -5.54 -0.53 6.65
C GLY A 12 -4.55 -1.08 5.62
N LEU A 13 -3.30 -0.68 5.71
CA LEU A 13 -2.23 -1.18 4.83
C LEU A 13 -1.83 -2.63 5.15
N GLN A 14 -2.25 -3.14 6.30
CA GLN A 14 -2.07 -4.53 6.74
C GLN A 14 -3.39 -5.32 6.68
N ASP A 15 -4.39 -4.82 5.95
CA ASP A 15 -5.67 -5.50 5.81
C ASP A 15 -5.53 -6.74 4.92
N TRP A 16 -5.74 -7.91 5.52
CA TRP A 16 -5.71 -9.19 4.82
C TRP A 16 -7.08 -9.59 4.24
N ASN A 17 -8.15 -8.92 4.69
CA ASN A 17 -9.51 -9.23 4.28
C ASN A 17 -9.97 -8.36 3.11
N VAL A 18 -9.60 -7.08 3.14
CA VAL A 18 -9.82 -6.14 2.05
C VAL A 18 -8.46 -5.62 1.60
N ASP A 19 -7.94 -6.23 0.55
CA ASP A 19 -6.58 -6.01 0.06
C ASP A 19 -6.30 -4.52 -0.20
N PRO A 20 -5.24 -3.96 0.38
CA PRO A 20 -4.78 -2.59 0.13
C PRO A 20 -4.54 -2.26 -1.34
N TYR A 21 -4.35 -3.27 -2.18
CA TYR A 21 -4.31 -3.13 -3.63
C TYR A 21 -5.49 -2.33 -4.19
N HIS A 22 -6.66 -2.42 -3.58
CA HIS A 22 -7.85 -1.70 -4.03
C HIS A 22 -7.89 -0.23 -3.59
N ALA A 23 -7.14 0.15 -2.55
CA ALA A 23 -7.15 1.52 -2.03
C ALA A 23 -6.59 2.52 -3.05
N PHE A 24 -5.45 2.20 -3.62
CA PHE A 24 -4.75 3.06 -4.56
C PHE A 24 -5.54 3.35 -5.85
N PRO A 25 -6.00 2.36 -6.61
CA PRO A 25 -6.79 2.61 -7.81
C PRO A 25 -8.11 3.34 -7.52
N THR A 26 -8.73 3.04 -6.38
CA THR A 26 -9.96 3.71 -5.96
C THR A 26 -9.71 5.20 -5.71
N TYR A 27 -8.67 5.53 -4.96
CA TYR A 27 -8.28 6.91 -4.71
C TYR A 27 -7.99 7.65 -6.03
N GLN A 28 -7.15 7.07 -6.89
CA GLN A 28 -6.83 7.66 -8.19
C GLN A 28 -8.06 7.88 -9.08
N MET A 29 -8.91 6.86 -9.17
CA MET A 29 -10.14 6.95 -9.96
C MET A 29 -11.02 8.11 -9.51
N LEU A 30 -11.20 8.29 -8.20
CA LEU A 30 -12.00 9.36 -7.64
C LEU A 30 -11.37 10.75 -7.87
N ARG A 31 -10.06 10.85 -7.67
CA ARG A 31 -9.31 12.09 -7.95
C ARG A 31 -9.36 12.46 -9.43
N ASN A 32 -9.20 11.50 -10.33
CA ASN A 32 -9.27 11.72 -11.79
C ASN A 32 -10.67 12.16 -12.26
N LYS A 33 -11.71 11.86 -11.48
CA LYS A 33 -13.07 12.40 -11.69
C LYS A 33 -13.24 13.82 -11.15
N GLY A 34 -12.22 14.43 -10.59
CA GLY A 34 -12.26 15.78 -10.02
C GLY A 34 -12.94 15.87 -8.66
N LEU A 35 -13.13 14.75 -7.97
CA LEU A 35 -13.73 14.74 -6.64
C LEU A 35 -12.73 15.19 -5.57
N ASN A 36 -13.26 15.81 -4.51
CA ASN A 36 -12.50 16.02 -3.28
C ASN A 36 -12.39 14.69 -2.55
N VAL A 37 -11.15 14.19 -2.42
CA VAL A 37 -10.88 12.91 -1.78
C VAL A 37 -9.82 13.08 -0.72
N LYS A 38 -10.12 12.64 0.49
CA LYS A 38 -9.15 12.51 1.58
C LYS A 38 -8.97 11.03 1.91
N GLY A 39 -7.72 10.61 2.12
CA GLY A 39 -7.37 9.26 2.53
C GLY A 39 -6.58 9.25 3.83
N ILE A 40 -6.88 8.29 4.71
CA ILE A 40 -6.04 7.90 5.83
C ILE A 40 -5.67 6.44 5.64
N MET A 41 -4.39 6.17 5.43
CA MET A 41 -3.83 4.85 5.16
C MET A 41 -2.82 4.52 6.26
N GLY A 42 -3.19 3.64 7.19
CA GLY A 42 -2.34 3.32 8.35
C GLY A 42 -1.95 1.85 8.43
N GLN A 43 -0.98 1.57 9.28
CA GLN A 43 -0.42 0.22 9.48
C GLN A 43 -1.31 -0.63 10.40
N TRP A 44 -2.61 -0.61 10.16
CA TRP A 44 -3.59 -1.49 10.84
C TRP A 44 -4.18 -2.50 9.86
N GLY A 45 -4.82 -3.52 10.41
CA GLY A 45 -5.53 -4.53 9.66
C GLY A 45 -6.97 -4.13 9.31
N HIS A 46 -7.88 -5.10 9.25
CA HIS A 46 -9.30 -4.89 8.97
C HIS A 46 -10.01 -4.27 10.17
N ASN A 47 -9.71 -3.01 10.46
CA ASN A 47 -10.15 -2.35 11.67
C ASN A 47 -10.21 -0.82 11.54
N TYR A 48 -10.69 -0.17 12.59
CA TYR A 48 -10.71 1.28 12.68
C TYR A 48 -9.38 1.82 13.23
N PRO A 49 -9.00 3.07 12.88
CA PRO A 49 -7.72 3.65 13.28
C PRO A 49 -7.51 3.85 14.79
N ASP A 50 -8.57 3.75 15.59
CA ASP A 50 -8.56 3.90 17.05
C ASP A 50 -8.53 2.57 17.82
N GLN A 51 -8.45 1.43 17.14
CA GLN A 51 -8.48 0.11 17.76
C GLN A 51 -7.09 -0.55 17.74
N PRO A 52 -6.28 -0.37 18.79
CA PRO A 52 -4.89 -0.82 18.82
C PRO A 52 -4.72 -2.34 18.95
N ASP A 53 -5.69 -3.01 19.56
CA ASP A 53 -5.50 -4.37 20.07
C ASP A 53 -5.50 -5.47 19.00
N ILE A 54 -5.96 -5.16 17.80
CA ILE A 54 -6.06 -6.16 16.73
C ILE A 54 -4.70 -6.39 16.04
N HIS A 55 -3.79 -5.43 16.12
CA HIS A 55 -2.46 -5.58 15.54
C HIS A 55 -1.59 -6.58 16.30
N GLU A 56 -1.88 -6.85 17.57
CA GLU A 56 -1.15 -7.82 18.38
C GLU A 56 -1.40 -9.26 17.97
N ASN A 57 -2.55 -9.53 17.36
CA ASN A 57 -2.99 -10.87 16.99
C ASN A 57 -2.81 -11.20 15.50
N MET A 58 -2.36 -10.26 14.69
CA MET A 58 -2.02 -10.54 13.30
C MET A 58 -0.69 -11.29 13.26
N SER A 59 -0.81 -12.60 13.35
CA SER A 59 0.31 -13.51 13.33
C SER A 59 1.25 -13.24 12.17
N SER A 60 2.48 -13.06 12.54
CA SER A 60 3.70 -13.41 11.82
C SER A 60 3.63 -13.38 10.29
N GLY A 61 4.39 -12.53 9.70
CA GLY A 61 4.75 -12.55 8.29
C GLY A 61 4.23 -11.37 7.49
N TYR A 62 3.35 -10.55 8.02
CA TYR A 62 2.81 -9.37 7.33
C TYR A 62 3.28 -8.03 7.91
N GLY A 63 4.33 -8.06 8.70
CA GLY A 63 4.93 -6.83 9.25
C GLY A 63 4.18 -6.19 10.41
N ALA A 64 3.07 -6.75 10.89
CA ALA A 64 2.35 -6.22 12.04
C ALA A 64 3.22 -6.15 13.30
N GLU A 65 4.15 -7.09 13.47
CA GLU A 65 5.15 -7.08 14.54
C GLU A 65 6.29 -6.07 14.30
N ALA A 66 6.51 -5.70 13.03
CA ALA A 66 7.57 -4.77 12.64
C ALA A 66 7.11 -3.32 12.64
N PHE A 67 5.80 -3.07 12.66
CA PHE A 67 5.27 -1.72 12.69
C PHE A 67 4.86 -1.33 14.11
N PRO A 68 5.16 -0.10 14.54
CA PRO A 68 4.73 0.37 15.85
C PRO A 68 3.21 0.36 15.93
N LYS A 69 2.69 0.09 17.12
CA LYS A 69 1.26 0.21 17.40
C LYS A 69 0.79 1.60 17.02
N VAL A 70 -0.22 1.66 16.16
CA VAL A 70 -0.73 2.93 15.71
C VAL A 70 -2.16 3.07 16.08
N THR A 71 -2.38 4.01 16.95
CA THR A 71 -3.71 4.47 17.29
C THR A 71 -3.84 5.90 16.82
N ARG A 72 -4.81 6.14 15.98
CA ARG A 72 -5.08 7.48 15.50
C ARG A 72 -6.44 7.94 15.99
N MET A 73 -6.46 8.43 17.24
CA MET A 73 -7.69 8.86 17.90
C MET A 73 -8.31 10.13 17.30
N ASP A 74 -7.51 10.94 16.61
CA ASP A 74 -7.95 12.19 15.97
C ASP A 74 -8.74 11.96 14.67
N TRP A 75 -8.71 10.74 14.10
CA TRP A 75 -9.42 10.46 12.85
C TRP A 75 -10.93 10.75 12.91
N SER A 76 -11.55 10.52 14.06
CA SER A 76 -12.96 10.79 14.27
C SER A 76 -13.26 12.30 14.26
N ILE A 77 -12.34 13.11 14.77
CA ILE A 77 -12.44 14.58 14.72
C ILE A 77 -12.30 15.06 13.28
N GLU A 78 -11.35 14.51 12.53
CA GLU A 78 -11.18 14.83 11.12
C GLU A 78 -12.41 14.44 10.29
N LEU A 79 -12.96 13.26 10.54
CA LEU A 79 -14.18 12.78 9.89
C LEU A 79 -15.39 13.66 10.24
N TYR A 80 -15.52 14.06 11.50
CA TYR A 80 -16.56 14.99 11.93
C TYR A 80 -16.45 16.35 11.22
N ASN A 81 -15.25 16.90 11.10
CA ASN A 81 -15.00 18.16 10.39
C ASN A 81 -15.28 18.02 8.88
N TRP A 82 -14.94 16.88 8.28
CA TRP A 82 -15.28 16.55 6.90
C TRP A 82 -16.78 16.62 6.65
N PHE A 83 -17.58 15.94 7.48
CA PHE A 83 -19.04 15.96 7.35
C PHE A 83 -19.65 17.31 7.69
N ASN A 84 -19.11 18.06 8.65
CA ASN A 84 -19.61 19.41 8.93
C ASN A 84 -19.44 20.32 7.72
N TYR A 85 -18.30 20.27 7.08
CA TYR A 85 -18.07 21.10 5.89
C TYR A 85 -18.95 20.67 4.71
N TYR A 86 -18.84 19.42 4.28
CA TYR A 86 -19.50 18.98 3.05
C TYR A 86 -21.01 18.78 3.16
N LEU A 87 -21.54 18.51 4.33
CA LEU A 87 -22.99 18.32 4.52
C LEU A 87 -23.71 19.55 5.08
N LYS A 88 -23.00 20.37 5.84
CA LYS A 88 -23.62 21.48 6.55
C LYS A 88 -23.05 22.85 6.17
N GLY A 89 -21.93 22.91 5.46
CA GLY A 89 -21.22 24.15 5.16
C GLY A 89 -20.60 24.82 6.37
N ILE A 90 -20.22 24.06 7.40
CA ILE A 90 -19.67 24.56 8.67
C ILE A 90 -18.18 24.24 8.76
N GLY A 91 -17.38 25.23 9.09
CA GLY A 91 -15.92 25.13 9.29
C GLY A 91 -15.09 25.37 8.03
N PRO A 92 -13.77 25.25 8.12
CA PRO A 92 -12.88 25.41 6.98
C PRO A 92 -12.99 24.20 6.03
N GLU A 93 -12.69 24.45 4.76
CA GLU A 93 -12.64 23.38 3.76
C GLU A 93 -11.50 22.38 4.10
N PRO A 94 -11.82 21.10 4.26
CA PRO A 94 -10.80 20.08 4.50
C PRO A 94 -9.95 19.85 3.25
N GLN A 95 -8.65 19.67 3.46
CA GLN A 95 -7.73 19.41 2.36
C GLN A 95 -7.94 18.02 1.76
N SER A 96 -7.98 17.97 0.42
CA SER A 96 -7.97 16.72 -0.34
C SER A 96 -6.54 16.21 -0.46
N GLN A 97 -6.15 15.31 0.44
CA GLN A 97 -4.81 14.76 0.56
C GLN A 97 -4.86 13.33 1.07
N VAL A 98 -3.74 12.62 0.97
CA VAL A 98 -3.56 11.31 1.61
C VAL A 98 -2.60 11.45 2.78
N GLN A 99 -2.97 10.87 3.90
CA GLN A 99 -2.10 10.70 5.06
C GLN A 99 -1.73 9.22 5.13
N ILE A 100 -0.46 8.92 4.99
CA ILE A 100 0.06 7.56 4.96
C ILE A 100 0.99 7.36 6.14
N GLN A 101 0.81 6.27 6.86
CA GLN A 101 1.74 5.88 7.88
C GLN A 101 2.88 5.07 7.25
N ARG A 102 4.10 5.52 7.49
CA ARG A 102 5.32 4.84 7.08
C ARG A 102 5.61 3.61 7.94
N ASN A 103 6.53 2.78 7.49
CA ASN A 103 7.00 1.60 8.23
C ASN A 103 7.81 1.92 9.50
N ASP A 104 8.24 3.18 9.68
CA ASP A 104 8.83 3.67 10.94
C ASP A 104 7.77 4.19 11.94
N GLY A 105 6.49 4.19 11.55
CA GLY A 105 5.37 4.65 12.36
C GLY A 105 5.02 6.11 12.17
N GLU A 106 5.84 6.89 11.49
CA GLU A 106 5.58 8.29 11.25
C GLU A 106 4.53 8.50 10.16
N TRP A 107 3.79 9.59 10.28
CA TRP A 107 2.77 9.97 9.31
C TRP A 107 3.33 10.91 8.28
N HIS A 108 3.09 10.57 7.02
CA HIS A 108 3.47 11.37 5.88
C HIS A 108 2.24 11.87 5.14
N VAL A 109 2.26 13.13 4.71
CA VAL A 109 1.16 13.75 3.96
C VAL A 109 1.56 13.87 2.51
N GLU A 110 0.73 13.35 1.62
CA GLU A 110 0.88 13.48 0.18
C GLU A 110 -0.32 14.22 -0.41
N GLU A 111 -0.07 15.30 -1.13
CA GLU A 111 -1.13 16.03 -1.84
C GLU A 111 -1.71 15.22 -2.99
N THR A 112 -0.84 14.41 -3.60
CA THR A 112 -1.20 13.42 -4.64
C THR A 112 -0.61 12.06 -4.26
N TRP A 113 -1.34 10.99 -4.50
CA TRP A 113 -0.87 9.64 -4.21
C TRP A 113 -0.95 8.74 -5.44
N PRO A 114 0.18 8.16 -5.89
CA PRO A 114 1.54 8.40 -5.38
C PRO A 114 1.99 9.82 -5.67
N SER A 115 2.93 10.31 -4.88
CA SER A 115 3.47 11.66 -5.04
C SER A 115 4.30 11.81 -6.33
N VAL A 116 4.92 10.74 -6.79
CA VAL A 116 5.73 10.69 -8.01
C VAL A 116 5.64 9.30 -8.65
N ASP A 117 5.54 9.27 -9.96
CA ASP A 117 5.72 8.04 -10.76
C ASP A 117 7.22 7.74 -10.86
N VAL A 118 7.77 7.02 -9.89
CA VAL A 118 9.16 6.57 -9.95
C VAL A 118 9.20 5.20 -10.59
N LYS A 119 9.78 5.13 -11.79
CA LYS A 119 10.24 3.85 -12.32
C LYS A 119 11.58 3.53 -11.66
N TRP A 120 11.52 2.57 -10.80
CA TRP A 120 12.72 2.02 -10.22
C TRP A 120 13.26 0.92 -11.12
N ASP A 121 14.25 1.26 -11.92
CA ASP A 121 15.04 0.25 -12.59
C ASP A 121 15.94 -0.37 -11.53
N LEU A 122 15.61 -1.59 -11.13
CA LEU A 122 16.54 -2.42 -10.38
C LEU A 122 17.81 -2.52 -11.22
N HIS A 123 18.89 -1.93 -10.77
CA HIS A 123 20.17 -1.98 -11.45
C HIS A 123 20.51 -3.43 -11.81
N ASP A 124 20.91 -3.64 -13.08
CA ASP A 124 21.22 -4.92 -13.67
C ASP A 124 20.05 -5.85 -14.07
N VAL A 125 18.83 -5.34 -14.15
CA VAL A 125 17.71 -6.10 -14.76
C VAL A 125 18.05 -6.51 -16.21
N SER A 126 18.92 -5.78 -16.89
CA SER A 126 19.44 -6.17 -18.20
C SER A 126 20.22 -7.50 -18.21
N THR A 127 20.72 -7.93 -17.06
CA THR A 127 21.37 -9.23 -16.88
C THR A 127 20.41 -10.35 -16.51
N TRP A 128 19.14 -10.05 -16.25
CA TRP A 128 18.12 -11.00 -15.87
C TRP A 128 17.46 -11.68 -17.08
N GLY A 129 18.16 -11.89 -18.15
CA GLY A 129 17.59 -12.42 -19.39
C GLY A 129 16.81 -13.72 -19.19
N ASN A 130 17.35 -14.70 -18.49
CA ASN A 130 16.65 -15.94 -18.12
C ASN A 130 16.88 -16.22 -16.65
N LEU A 131 15.86 -15.95 -15.84
CA LEU A 131 15.90 -16.14 -14.39
C LEU A 131 15.90 -17.61 -13.95
N GLY A 132 15.66 -18.56 -14.88
CA GLY A 132 15.61 -19.97 -14.60
C GLY A 132 14.20 -20.48 -14.30
N THR A 133 14.11 -21.64 -13.67
CA THR A 133 12.84 -22.32 -13.37
C THR A 133 12.52 -22.21 -11.89
N VAL A 134 11.30 -21.78 -11.60
CA VAL A 134 10.72 -21.76 -10.24
C VAL A 134 9.75 -22.92 -10.09
N SER A 135 9.76 -23.59 -8.97
CA SER A 135 8.82 -24.65 -8.61
C SER A 135 8.21 -24.39 -7.23
N SER A 136 7.26 -25.22 -6.82
CA SER A 136 6.64 -25.11 -5.49
C SER A 136 7.63 -25.20 -4.32
N SER A 137 8.83 -25.71 -4.56
CA SER A 137 9.88 -25.87 -3.53
C SER A 137 11.10 -24.98 -3.76
N SER A 138 11.05 -24.07 -4.73
CA SER A 138 12.18 -23.18 -5.05
C SER A 138 11.71 -21.76 -5.31
N SER A 139 12.60 -20.82 -5.01
CA SER A 139 12.41 -19.40 -5.31
C SER A 139 13.64 -18.83 -6.01
N ILE A 140 13.45 -17.73 -6.68
CA ILE A 140 14.54 -16.91 -7.22
C ILE A 140 14.52 -15.60 -6.46
N THR A 141 15.66 -15.22 -5.90
CA THR A 141 15.83 -13.95 -5.21
C THR A 141 16.65 -13.01 -6.10
N LEU A 142 16.13 -11.82 -6.27
CA LEU A 142 16.77 -10.74 -6.99
C LEU A 142 17.04 -9.62 -5.99
N SER A 143 18.24 -9.08 -6.00
CA SER A 143 18.62 -8.04 -5.06
C SER A 143 19.14 -6.82 -5.83
N SER A 144 18.75 -5.64 -5.37
CA SER A 144 19.39 -4.40 -5.81
C SER A 144 20.77 -4.26 -5.16
N GLN A 145 21.56 -3.33 -5.68
CA GLN A 145 22.67 -2.82 -4.89
C GLN A 145 22.14 -2.10 -3.65
N PRO A 146 22.93 -2.02 -2.56
CA PRO A 146 22.56 -1.22 -1.41
C PRO A 146 22.19 0.20 -1.83
N LEU A 147 21.13 0.73 -1.22
CA LEU A 147 20.72 2.10 -1.45
C LEU A 147 21.76 3.06 -0.85
N GLU A 148 22.14 4.09 -1.61
CA GLU A 148 23.08 5.12 -1.16
C GLU A 148 22.44 6.12 -0.17
N SER A 149 21.11 6.18 -0.15
CA SER A 149 20.33 7.04 0.73
C SER A 149 18.98 6.41 1.04
N GLU A 150 18.31 6.95 2.05
CA GLU A 150 16.93 6.58 2.38
C GLU A 150 16.02 6.78 1.16
N MET A 151 15.15 5.79 0.91
CA MET A 151 14.15 5.83 -0.16
C MET A 151 12.76 5.75 0.44
N HIS A 152 11.91 6.68 0.05
CA HIS A 152 10.47 6.63 0.35
C HIS A 152 9.74 5.95 -0.81
N ILE A 153 9.09 4.80 -0.52
CA ILE A 153 8.26 4.07 -1.48
C ILE A 153 6.81 4.30 -1.09
N SER A 154 6.03 4.85 -1.99
CA SER A 154 4.61 5.13 -1.78
C SER A 154 3.79 4.72 -3.01
N GLY A 155 2.57 4.26 -2.78
CA GLY A 155 1.69 3.80 -3.83
C GLY A 155 1.71 2.29 -4.03
N LEU A 156 1.47 1.84 -5.26
CA LEU A 156 1.36 0.44 -5.63
C LEU A 156 2.57 0.01 -6.47
N PRO A 157 3.53 -0.70 -5.89
CA PRO A 157 4.64 -1.24 -6.67
C PRO A 157 4.13 -2.30 -7.66
N THR A 158 4.68 -2.30 -8.87
CA THR A 158 4.35 -3.27 -9.91
C THR A 158 5.59 -4.06 -10.31
N PHE A 159 5.41 -5.35 -10.50
CA PHE A 159 6.44 -6.25 -11.00
C PHE A 159 6.02 -6.77 -12.38
N HIS A 160 6.87 -6.60 -13.37
CA HIS A 160 6.64 -7.08 -14.73
C HIS A 160 7.63 -8.21 -15.07
N ALA A 161 7.11 -9.37 -15.45
CA ALA A 161 7.92 -10.49 -15.88
C ALA A 161 7.24 -11.25 -17.02
N GLN A 162 8.04 -11.85 -17.89
CA GLN A 162 7.56 -12.85 -18.82
C GLN A 162 7.72 -14.23 -18.20
N VAL A 163 6.62 -14.93 -18.02
CA VAL A 163 6.60 -16.25 -17.42
C VAL A 163 6.05 -17.28 -18.41
N ARG A 164 6.57 -18.49 -18.32
CA ARG A 164 6.09 -19.65 -19.07
C ARG A 164 5.82 -20.78 -18.09
N ALA A 165 4.56 -21.19 -17.99
CA ALA A 165 4.21 -22.41 -17.27
C ALA A 165 4.63 -23.64 -18.06
N ASN A 166 5.31 -24.58 -17.42
CA ASN A 166 5.72 -25.85 -18.02
C ASN A 166 4.63 -26.95 -17.89
N SER A 167 3.55 -26.63 -17.18
CA SER A 167 2.42 -27.52 -16.94
C SER A 167 1.13 -26.88 -17.47
N CYS A 168 0.27 -27.68 -18.09
CA CYS A 168 -1.07 -27.26 -18.49
C CYS A 168 -2.07 -27.19 -17.33
N ASN A 169 -1.67 -27.57 -16.12
CA ASN A 169 -2.55 -27.59 -14.97
C ASN A 169 -2.59 -26.22 -14.24
N GLY A 170 -1.97 -25.20 -14.80
CA GLY A 170 -1.86 -23.90 -14.17
C GLY A 170 -0.81 -23.86 -13.04
N GLY A 171 -0.84 -22.80 -12.28
CA GLY A 171 0.05 -22.57 -11.15
C GLY A 171 -0.17 -21.17 -10.61
N GLN A 172 0.48 -20.87 -9.50
CA GLN A 172 0.51 -19.52 -8.94
C GLN A 172 1.94 -19.03 -8.87
N LEU A 173 2.17 -17.81 -9.31
CA LEU A 173 3.40 -17.08 -9.08
C LEU A 173 3.19 -16.17 -7.88
N PHE A 174 4.05 -16.32 -6.88
CA PHE A 174 4.07 -15.47 -5.70
C PHE A 174 5.33 -14.61 -5.73
N VAL A 175 5.14 -13.30 -5.64
CA VAL A 175 6.24 -12.32 -5.65
C VAL A 175 6.23 -11.57 -4.34
N THR A 176 7.38 -11.45 -3.70
CA THR A 176 7.56 -10.62 -2.51
C THR A 176 8.63 -9.57 -2.73
N MET A 177 8.40 -8.40 -2.18
CA MET A 177 9.40 -7.34 -2.05
C MET A 177 9.77 -7.21 -0.57
N SER A 178 11.05 -7.24 -0.27
CA SER A 178 11.54 -7.15 1.10
C SER A 178 12.76 -6.23 1.20
N ASP A 179 12.95 -5.62 2.36
CA ASP A 179 14.21 -5.00 2.70
C ASP A 179 15.27 -6.08 2.90
N GLY A 180 16.36 -5.99 2.17
CA GLY A 180 17.43 -6.99 2.19
C GLY A 180 18.19 -7.07 3.52
N ASN A 181 18.23 -6.01 4.31
CA ASN A 181 18.96 -5.97 5.58
C ASN A 181 18.12 -6.52 6.74
N SER A 182 16.89 -6.04 6.87
CA SER A 182 16.01 -6.44 7.98
C SER A 182 15.19 -7.69 7.66
N GLY A 183 15.05 -8.04 6.37
CA GLY A 183 14.13 -9.08 5.92
C GLY A 183 12.66 -8.66 6.00
N LEU A 184 12.38 -7.41 6.36
CA LEU A 184 11.02 -6.88 6.44
C LEU A 184 10.34 -6.97 5.08
N ARG A 185 9.18 -7.61 5.04
CA ARG A 185 8.36 -7.66 3.83
C ARG A 185 7.66 -6.32 3.61
N LEU A 186 7.93 -5.70 2.48
CA LEU A 186 7.38 -4.41 2.07
C LEU A 186 6.11 -4.56 1.23
N GLY A 187 5.97 -5.68 0.54
CA GLY A 187 4.80 -5.97 -0.26
C GLY A 187 4.84 -7.37 -0.88
N HIS A 188 3.70 -7.80 -1.39
CA HIS A 188 3.59 -9.07 -2.11
C HIS A 188 2.46 -9.02 -3.14
N ALA A 189 2.53 -9.89 -4.11
CA ALA A 189 1.48 -10.12 -5.09
C ALA A 189 1.44 -11.58 -5.50
N THR A 190 0.28 -12.04 -5.93
CA THR A 190 0.06 -13.36 -6.53
C THR A 190 -0.56 -13.21 -7.91
N MET A 191 -0.20 -14.12 -8.80
CA MET A 191 -0.78 -14.20 -10.13
C MET A 191 -1.03 -15.67 -10.49
N ASP A 192 -2.21 -15.97 -10.98
CA ASP A 192 -2.52 -17.28 -11.57
C ASP A 192 -1.88 -17.38 -12.96
N LEU A 193 -1.31 -18.55 -13.28
CA LEU A 193 -0.62 -18.85 -14.53
C LEU A 193 -1.43 -19.74 -15.46
#